data_e6b5ccfee7d5fca01a543b337f739fe5
#
_entry.id   e6b5ccfee7d5fca01a543b337f739fe5
#
_cell.length_a   1.000
_cell.length_b   1.000
_cell.length_c   1.000
_cell.angle_alpha   90.00
_cell.angle_beta   90.00
_cell.angle_gamma   90.00
#
_symmetry.space_group_name_H-M   'P 1'
#
loop_
_entity.id
_entity.type
_entity.pdbx_description
1 polymer ?
#
loop_
_entity_poly.entity_id
_entity_poly.type
_entity_poly.pdbx_seq_one_letter_code
_entity_poly.pdbx_strand_id
1 'polypeptide(L)'
;MTAPPATTPVPLGEALDKARMTPLHRKFWLLAGLGIMLDGFDFFIIGVANPLIAEDFGANAWEKGLVSAAAIVGAMFGAAVLGPLGDKLGRRRIFKYDLWMFVVFSIGCMVAWDTWSLIAFRFLLGIAIGLDYPIAASYLAEVLPQKNRGRWLVSAFSLQAVGMLLGALVGVAVLLLLPYDTSWRWMLGFGIVPALIIILLRRKVPESPRWLAQNGHQKEAIQVVEELTNVPVVVTDKDRERAEQSSEGIQALFQPQLFKKDMIKRTIFTSVPWFLMDIA
;
A
#
# COMPACT_ATOMS: atom_id res chain seq x y z
N MET A 1 35.71 -32.97 -3.52
CA MET A 1 34.58 -31.98 -3.58
C MET A 1 35.12 -30.76 -4.25
N THR A 2 34.84 -30.59 -5.55
CA THR A 2 35.21 -29.41 -6.31
C THR A 2 34.26 -28.29 -5.92
N ALA A 3 34.80 -27.14 -5.47
CA ALA A 3 34.02 -25.95 -5.22
C ALA A 3 33.22 -25.58 -6.49
N PRO A 4 31.95 -25.14 -6.37
CA PRO A 4 31.20 -24.70 -7.52
C PRO A 4 31.94 -23.49 -8.18
N PRO A 5 31.90 -23.39 -9.52
CA PRO A 5 32.61 -22.32 -10.22
C PRO A 5 32.14 -20.97 -9.67
N ALA A 6 33.11 -20.14 -9.31
CA ALA A 6 32.86 -18.77 -8.85
C ALA A 6 32.10 -18.03 -9.96
N THR A 7 30.80 -17.86 -9.78
CA THR A 7 29.96 -17.08 -10.67
C THR A 7 30.44 -15.64 -10.61
N THR A 8 30.78 -15.06 -11.75
CA THR A 8 31.17 -13.64 -11.83
C THR A 8 30.05 -12.77 -11.28
N PRO A 9 30.35 -11.82 -10.37
CA PRO A 9 29.32 -10.97 -9.78
C PRO A 9 28.56 -10.19 -10.86
N VAL A 10 27.24 -10.17 -10.75
CA VAL A 10 26.34 -9.51 -11.70
C VAL A 10 25.92 -8.13 -11.16
N PRO A 11 25.70 -7.11 -12.01
CA PRO A 11 25.12 -5.84 -11.57
C PRO A 11 23.81 -6.03 -10.83
N LEU A 12 23.61 -5.30 -9.71
CA LEU A 12 22.44 -5.42 -8.82
C LEU A 12 21.12 -5.31 -9.58
N GLY A 13 20.97 -4.30 -10.44
CA GLY A 13 19.76 -4.09 -11.24
C GLY A 13 19.50 -5.23 -12.23
N GLU A 14 20.53 -5.76 -12.85
CA GLU A 14 20.44 -6.86 -13.79
C GLU A 14 20.05 -8.18 -13.08
N ALA A 15 20.62 -8.43 -11.92
CA ALA A 15 20.31 -9.60 -11.10
C ALA A 15 18.83 -9.62 -10.70
N LEU A 16 18.27 -8.47 -10.26
CA LEU A 16 16.85 -8.33 -9.93
C LEU A 16 15.95 -8.51 -11.16
N ASP A 17 16.29 -7.87 -12.27
CA ASP A 17 15.45 -7.90 -13.47
C ASP A 17 15.39 -9.29 -14.13
N LYS A 18 16.51 -10.05 -14.10
CA LYS A 18 16.62 -11.41 -14.65
C LYS A 18 16.26 -12.51 -13.66
N ALA A 19 16.01 -12.18 -12.40
CA ALA A 19 15.67 -13.15 -11.36
C ALA A 19 14.46 -14.01 -11.75
N ARG A 20 14.41 -15.22 -11.19
CA ARG A 20 13.20 -16.05 -11.19
C ARG A 20 12.39 -15.76 -9.92
N MET A 21 11.09 -15.92 -10.00
CA MET A 21 10.20 -15.78 -8.85
C MET A 21 10.51 -16.81 -7.77
N THR A 22 11.10 -16.40 -6.67
CA THR A 22 11.44 -17.25 -5.53
C THR A 22 10.33 -17.25 -4.47
N PRO A 23 10.34 -18.18 -3.49
CA PRO A 23 9.41 -18.13 -2.35
C PRO A 23 9.49 -16.82 -1.58
N LEU A 24 10.67 -16.19 -1.52
CA LEU A 24 10.86 -14.90 -0.83
C LEU A 24 10.15 -13.76 -1.56
N HIS A 25 10.22 -13.72 -2.90
CA HIS A 25 9.44 -12.77 -3.71
C HIS A 25 7.93 -12.95 -3.49
N ARG A 26 7.43 -14.20 -3.44
CA ARG A 26 6.01 -14.48 -3.18
C ARG A 26 5.59 -14.02 -1.79
N LYS A 27 6.46 -14.19 -0.80
CA LYS A 27 6.22 -13.70 0.57
C LYS A 27 6.09 -12.17 0.58
N PHE A 28 6.97 -11.45 -0.09
CA PHE A 28 6.91 -10.00 -0.13
C PHE A 28 5.69 -9.50 -0.92
N TRP A 29 5.37 -10.18 -2.03
CA TRP A 29 4.14 -9.93 -2.77
C TRP A 29 2.90 -10.09 -1.89
N LEU A 30 2.81 -11.19 -1.14
CA LEU A 30 1.68 -11.44 -0.25
C LEU A 30 1.60 -10.38 0.86
N LEU A 31 2.73 -10.04 1.50
CA LEU A 31 2.75 -9.07 2.58
C LEU A 31 2.39 -7.64 2.14
N ALA A 32 2.76 -7.25 0.92
CA ALA A 32 2.30 -5.99 0.33
C ALA A 32 0.81 -6.06 0.00
N GLY A 33 0.36 -7.13 -0.66
CA GLY A 33 -1.03 -7.32 -1.05
C GLY A 33 -2.00 -7.46 0.12
N LEU A 34 -1.54 -7.94 1.29
CA LEU A 34 -2.38 -7.98 2.51
C LEU A 34 -2.74 -6.58 3.03
N GLY A 35 -1.89 -5.56 2.85
CA GLY A 35 -2.25 -4.17 3.13
C GLY A 35 -3.38 -3.72 2.23
N ILE A 36 -3.20 -3.88 0.92
CA ILE A 36 -4.23 -3.53 -0.09
C ILE A 36 -5.55 -4.29 0.15
N MET A 37 -5.48 -5.53 0.61
CA MET A 37 -6.67 -6.30 1.02
C MET A 37 -7.38 -5.65 2.22
N LEU A 38 -6.63 -5.17 3.20
CA LEU A 38 -7.17 -4.48 4.37
C LEU A 38 -7.86 -3.16 3.98
N ASP A 39 -7.29 -2.42 3.03
CA ASP A 39 -7.90 -1.21 2.49
C ASP A 39 -9.24 -1.51 1.82
N GLY A 40 -9.29 -2.58 1.01
CA GLY A 40 -10.53 -3.05 0.40
C GLY A 40 -11.60 -3.43 1.43
N PHE A 41 -11.19 -4.08 2.53
CA PHE A 41 -12.08 -4.36 3.66
C PHE A 41 -12.68 -3.08 4.23
N ASP A 42 -11.85 -2.06 4.51
CA ASP A 42 -12.32 -0.81 5.11
C ASP A 42 -13.26 -0.03 4.18
N PHE A 43 -12.95 0.05 2.89
CA PHE A 43 -13.81 0.72 1.91
C PHE A 43 -15.19 0.06 1.77
N PHE A 44 -15.28 -1.26 1.98
CA PHE A 44 -16.56 -1.95 1.87
C PHE A 44 -17.36 -1.93 3.17
N ILE A 45 -16.70 -2.17 4.32
CA ILE A 45 -17.38 -2.30 5.61
C ILE A 45 -18.12 -1.03 6.01
N ILE A 46 -17.62 0.15 5.61
CA ILE A 46 -18.30 1.42 5.88
C ILE A 46 -19.65 1.53 5.17
N GLY A 47 -19.76 0.94 3.97
CA GLY A 47 -21.04 0.88 3.24
C GLY A 47 -22.12 0.12 4.02
N VAL A 48 -21.73 -0.95 4.72
CA VAL A 48 -22.62 -1.73 5.60
C VAL A 48 -22.90 -1.01 6.91
N ALA A 49 -21.89 -0.36 7.49
CA ALA A 49 -22.00 0.34 8.77
C ALA A 49 -22.76 1.68 8.68
N ASN A 50 -22.71 2.37 7.53
CA ASN A 50 -23.21 3.73 7.39
C ASN A 50 -24.72 3.93 7.71
N PRO A 51 -25.64 3.01 7.35
CA PRO A 51 -27.03 3.10 7.80
C PRO A 51 -27.19 3.06 9.32
N LEU A 52 -26.42 2.19 10.00
CA LEU A 52 -26.43 2.03 11.45
C LEU A 52 -25.87 3.27 12.15
N ILE A 53 -24.78 3.82 11.64
CA ILE A 53 -24.17 5.07 12.12
C ILE A 53 -25.17 6.23 12.03
N ALA A 54 -25.91 6.30 10.91
CA ALA A 54 -26.89 7.33 10.71
C ALA A 54 -28.07 7.25 11.68
N GLU A 55 -28.47 6.05 12.03
CA GLU A 55 -29.52 5.82 13.04
C GLU A 55 -29.03 6.16 14.45
N ASP A 56 -27.82 5.73 14.83
CA ASP A 56 -27.22 5.96 16.16
C ASP A 56 -26.97 7.46 16.43
N PHE A 57 -26.43 8.17 15.44
CA PHE A 57 -26.11 9.61 15.58
C PHE A 57 -27.18 10.56 15.07
N GLY A 58 -28.26 10.08 14.46
CA GLY A 58 -29.27 10.91 13.81
C GLY A 58 -28.75 11.68 12.60
N ALA A 59 -27.75 11.11 11.90
CA ALA A 59 -27.04 11.76 10.80
C ALA A 59 -27.94 11.94 9.58
N ASN A 60 -27.96 13.14 9.01
CA ASN A 60 -28.70 13.44 7.79
C ASN A 60 -28.01 12.85 6.53
N ALA A 61 -28.68 12.92 5.38
CA ALA A 61 -28.17 12.35 4.13
C ALA A 61 -26.80 12.92 3.70
N TRP A 62 -26.56 14.22 3.96
CA TRP A 62 -25.28 14.86 3.68
C TRP A 62 -24.17 14.36 4.58
N GLU A 63 -24.40 14.22 5.87
CA GLU A 63 -23.44 13.68 6.83
C GLU A 63 -23.08 12.23 6.54
N LYS A 64 -24.06 11.41 6.15
CA LYS A 64 -23.81 10.04 5.64
C LYS A 64 -22.86 10.03 4.44
N GLY A 65 -23.07 10.92 3.50
CA GLY A 65 -22.19 11.09 2.36
C GLY A 65 -20.77 11.49 2.78
N LEU A 66 -20.64 12.41 3.74
CA LEU A 66 -19.34 12.83 4.26
C LEU A 66 -18.59 11.70 5.01
N VAL A 67 -19.28 10.90 5.80
CA VAL A 67 -18.68 9.74 6.49
C VAL A 67 -18.05 8.77 5.48
N SER A 68 -18.72 8.48 4.38
CA SER A 68 -18.19 7.62 3.32
C SER A 68 -17.07 8.29 2.52
N ALA A 69 -17.25 9.57 2.15
CA ALA A 69 -16.29 10.31 1.35
C ALA A 69 -14.99 10.67 2.10
N ALA A 70 -15.05 10.84 3.43
CA ALA A 70 -13.93 11.32 4.23
C ALA A 70 -12.67 10.46 4.07
N ALA A 71 -12.81 9.13 4.07
CA ALA A 71 -11.68 8.22 3.88
C ALA A 71 -11.10 8.32 2.47
N ILE A 72 -11.94 8.49 1.45
CA ILE A 72 -11.49 8.65 0.05
C ILE A 72 -10.70 9.94 -0.11
N VAL A 73 -11.22 11.06 0.44
CA VAL A 73 -10.52 12.37 0.43
C VAL A 73 -9.21 12.27 1.21
N GLY A 74 -9.22 11.59 2.37
CA GLY A 74 -8.02 11.30 3.14
C GLY A 74 -7.00 10.48 2.34
N ALA A 75 -7.45 9.46 1.61
CA ALA A 75 -6.58 8.63 0.79
C ALA A 75 -5.95 9.41 -0.38
N MET A 76 -6.71 10.29 -1.02
CA MET A 76 -6.18 11.20 -2.04
C MET A 76 -5.07 12.09 -1.45
N PHE A 77 -5.30 12.65 -0.26
CA PHE A 77 -4.31 13.47 0.43
C PHE A 77 -3.08 12.66 0.83
N GLY A 78 -3.27 11.47 1.41
CA GLY A 78 -2.20 10.55 1.80
C GLY A 78 -1.31 10.15 0.62
N ALA A 79 -1.92 9.75 -0.49
CA ALA A 79 -1.19 9.36 -1.70
C ALA A 79 -0.43 10.55 -2.32
N ALA A 80 -1.07 11.71 -2.44
CA ALA A 80 -0.48 12.87 -3.11
C ALA A 80 0.61 13.57 -2.29
N VAL A 81 0.40 13.75 -0.98
CA VAL A 81 1.29 14.54 -0.13
C VAL A 81 2.32 13.66 0.59
N LEU A 82 1.90 12.51 1.09
CA LEU A 82 2.75 11.65 1.91
C LEU A 82 3.38 10.49 1.11
N GLY A 83 2.82 10.12 -0.05
CA GLY A 83 3.41 9.10 -0.92
C GLY A 83 4.90 9.34 -1.21
N PRO A 84 5.33 10.56 -1.59
CA PRO A 84 6.75 10.89 -1.80
C PRO A 84 7.65 10.73 -0.57
N LEU A 85 7.08 10.69 0.65
CA LEU A 85 7.87 10.40 1.86
C LEU A 85 8.49 9.00 1.83
N GLY A 86 7.83 8.03 1.21
CA GLY A 86 8.35 6.68 1.05
C GLY A 86 9.71 6.64 0.36
N ASP A 87 9.92 7.54 -0.59
CA ASP A 87 11.18 7.64 -1.31
C ASP A 87 12.30 8.24 -0.47
N LYS A 88 11.97 9.17 0.44
CA LYS A 88 12.93 9.81 1.34
C LYS A 88 13.24 8.97 2.58
N LEU A 89 12.21 8.42 3.22
CA LEU A 89 12.33 7.73 4.51
C LEU A 89 12.57 6.21 4.39
N GLY A 90 12.38 5.65 3.19
CA GLY A 90 12.42 4.21 2.93
C GLY A 90 11.03 3.56 2.98
N ARG A 91 10.84 2.59 2.09
CA ARG A 91 9.53 1.91 1.91
C ARG A 91 9.16 1.12 3.16
N ARG A 92 10.13 0.44 3.78
CA ARG A 92 9.92 -0.35 5.00
C ARG A 92 9.41 0.47 6.18
N ARG A 93 9.94 1.71 6.34
CA ARG A 93 9.52 2.58 7.45
C ARG A 93 8.07 3.00 7.27
N ILE A 94 7.71 3.44 6.07
CA ILE A 94 6.35 3.87 5.78
C ILE A 94 5.38 2.70 5.90
N PHE A 95 5.69 1.49 5.39
CA PHE A 95 4.90 0.27 5.60
C PHE A 95 4.61 -0.10 7.06
N LYS A 96 5.36 0.47 8.01
CA LYS A 96 5.06 0.29 9.44
C LYS A 96 4.15 1.40 9.95
N TYR A 97 4.41 2.63 9.51
CA TYR A 97 3.66 3.79 9.99
C TYR A 97 2.23 3.81 9.45
N ASP A 98 2.01 3.44 8.18
CA ASP A 98 0.69 3.36 7.58
C ASP A 98 -0.24 2.41 8.36
N LEU A 99 0.22 1.17 8.63
CA LEU A 99 -0.55 0.19 9.39
C LEU A 99 -0.77 0.61 10.86
N TRP A 100 0.21 1.25 11.50
CA TRP A 100 0.01 1.78 12.85
C TRP A 100 -1.00 2.93 12.86
N MET A 101 -0.94 3.83 11.87
CA MET A 101 -1.94 4.88 11.68
C MET A 101 -3.32 4.26 11.43
N PHE A 102 -3.39 3.22 10.58
CA PHE A 102 -4.63 2.48 10.36
C PHE A 102 -5.22 1.95 11.68
N VAL A 103 -4.43 1.26 12.50
CA VAL A 103 -4.88 0.75 13.81
C VAL A 103 -5.38 1.87 14.73
N VAL A 104 -4.60 2.94 14.90
CA VAL A 104 -4.95 4.06 15.78
C VAL A 104 -6.23 4.74 15.34
N PHE A 105 -6.39 5.02 14.05
CA PHE A 105 -7.56 5.71 13.55
C PHE A 105 -8.78 4.79 13.40
N SER A 106 -8.60 3.47 13.21
CA SER A 106 -9.70 2.50 13.33
C SER A 106 -10.23 2.44 14.76
N ILE A 107 -9.36 2.48 15.78
CA ILE A 107 -9.79 2.63 17.18
C ILE A 107 -10.54 3.95 17.36
N GLY A 108 -10.03 5.06 16.77
CA GLY A 108 -10.72 6.35 16.78
C GLY A 108 -12.13 6.27 16.19
N CYS A 109 -12.28 5.60 15.03
CA CYS A 109 -13.59 5.37 14.41
C CYS A 109 -14.52 4.55 15.33
N MET A 110 -13.98 3.50 15.98
CA MET A 110 -14.75 2.63 16.88
C MET A 110 -15.29 3.38 18.11
N VAL A 111 -14.53 4.33 18.66
CA VAL A 111 -14.89 5.10 19.86
C VAL A 111 -15.46 6.49 19.54
N ALA A 112 -15.76 6.79 18.30
CA ALA A 112 -16.35 8.07 17.89
C ALA A 112 -17.66 8.34 18.67
N TRP A 113 -17.84 9.59 19.12
CA TRP A 113 -18.95 10.01 19.96
C TRP A 113 -20.03 10.81 19.22
N ASP A 114 -19.71 11.26 18.02
CA ASP A 114 -20.63 11.94 17.12
C ASP A 114 -20.22 11.79 15.65
N THR A 115 -21.06 12.22 14.71
CA THR A 115 -20.81 12.12 13.29
C THR A 115 -19.54 12.87 12.86
N TRP A 116 -19.26 14.05 13.44
CA TRP A 116 -18.12 14.87 13.05
C TRP A 116 -16.78 14.27 13.53
N SER A 117 -16.75 13.72 14.73
CA SER A 117 -15.57 12.98 15.21
C SER A 117 -15.29 11.76 14.34
N LEU A 118 -16.35 11.05 13.92
CA LEU A 118 -16.21 9.91 13.00
C LEU A 118 -15.68 10.36 11.63
N ILE A 119 -16.20 11.45 11.05
CA ILE A 119 -15.70 12.02 9.78
C ILE A 119 -14.21 12.36 9.90
N ALA A 120 -13.79 12.98 11.02
CA ALA A 120 -12.40 13.32 11.25
C ALA A 120 -11.50 12.06 11.33
N PHE A 121 -11.91 11.04 12.09
CA PHE A 121 -11.15 9.78 12.18
C PHE A 121 -11.15 9.02 10.85
N ARG A 122 -12.25 9.01 10.10
CA ARG A 122 -12.31 8.44 8.74
C ARG A 122 -11.36 9.14 7.77
N PHE A 123 -11.26 10.47 7.83
CA PHE A 123 -10.29 11.22 7.02
C PHE A 123 -8.84 10.82 7.38
N LEU A 124 -8.50 10.77 8.67
CA LEU A 124 -7.17 10.39 9.13
C LEU A 124 -6.85 8.92 8.80
N LEU A 125 -7.83 8.03 8.91
CA LEU A 125 -7.71 6.64 8.48
C LEU A 125 -7.45 6.55 6.97
N GLY A 126 -8.19 7.36 6.19
CA GLY A 126 -7.98 7.48 4.75
C GLY A 126 -6.57 7.89 4.39
N ILE A 127 -5.94 8.81 5.13
CA ILE A 127 -4.53 9.17 4.91
C ILE A 127 -3.62 7.94 5.02
N ALA A 128 -3.84 7.08 5.99
CA ALA A 128 -3.07 5.84 6.15
C ALA A 128 -3.27 4.90 4.94
N ILE A 129 -4.52 4.68 4.53
CA ILE A 129 -4.88 3.88 3.36
C ILE A 129 -4.20 4.44 2.10
N GLY A 130 -4.27 5.76 1.90
CA GLY A 130 -3.66 6.41 0.75
C GLY A 130 -2.14 6.31 0.67
N LEU A 131 -1.45 6.08 1.79
CA LEU A 131 -0.02 5.81 1.84
C LEU A 131 0.34 4.40 1.35
N ASP A 132 -0.47 3.38 1.66
CA ASP A 132 -0.13 1.99 1.36
C ASP A 132 -0.04 1.74 -0.16
N TYR A 133 -0.95 2.32 -0.97
CA TYR A 133 -1.00 2.09 -2.42
C TYR A 133 0.30 2.44 -3.16
N PRO A 134 0.81 3.68 -3.13
CA PRO A 134 2.03 4.04 -3.84
C PRO A 134 3.26 3.32 -3.27
N ILE A 135 3.29 3.05 -1.97
CA ILE A 135 4.40 2.35 -1.31
C ILE A 135 4.41 0.86 -1.72
N ALA A 136 3.24 0.19 -1.71
CA ALA A 136 3.13 -1.20 -2.15
C ALA A 136 3.50 -1.34 -3.63
N ALA A 137 2.99 -0.45 -4.49
CA ALA A 137 3.30 -0.45 -5.92
C ALA A 137 4.80 -0.27 -6.19
N SER A 138 5.43 0.75 -5.58
CA SER A 138 6.86 1.03 -5.77
C SER A 138 7.73 -0.10 -5.20
N TYR A 139 7.44 -0.58 -3.98
CA TYR A 139 8.17 -1.68 -3.37
C TYR A 139 8.12 -2.95 -4.23
N LEU A 140 6.93 -3.35 -4.67
CA LEU A 140 6.78 -4.52 -5.54
C LEU A 140 7.45 -4.33 -6.90
N ALA A 141 7.38 -3.13 -7.49
CA ALA A 141 8.06 -2.84 -8.75
C ALA A 141 9.59 -2.93 -8.63
N GLU A 142 10.14 -2.64 -7.45
CA GLU A 142 11.58 -2.69 -7.17
C GLU A 142 12.09 -4.09 -6.82
N VAL A 143 11.25 -4.92 -6.21
CA VAL A 143 11.63 -6.27 -5.73
C VAL A 143 11.29 -7.35 -6.76
N LEU A 144 10.17 -7.23 -7.48
CA LEU A 144 9.72 -8.28 -8.39
C LEU A 144 10.57 -8.37 -9.68
N PRO A 145 10.85 -9.60 -10.18
CA PRO A 145 11.52 -9.81 -11.45
C PRO A 145 10.78 -9.15 -12.61
N GLN A 146 11.53 -8.66 -13.62
CA GLN A 146 10.96 -7.98 -14.78
C GLN A 146 9.97 -8.86 -15.54
N LYS A 147 10.26 -10.15 -15.67
CA LYS A 147 9.38 -11.11 -16.32
C LYS A 147 8.06 -11.25 -15.56
N ASN A 148 6.96 -10.85 -16.18
CA ASN A 148 5.61 -10.87 -15.61
C ASN A 148 5.37 -9.91 -14.42
N ARG A 149 6.24 -8.90 -14.19
CA ARG A 149 6.10 -7.92 -13.11
C ARG A 149 4.71 -7.29 -13.08
N GLY A 150 4.20 -6.84 -14.24
CA GLY A 150 2.87 -6.25 -14.34
C GLY A 150 1.77 -7.21 -13.89
N ARG A 151 1.83 -8.49 -14.25
CA ARG A 151 0.86 -9.49 -13.82
C ARG A 151 0.86 -9.69 -12.31
N TRP A 152 2.05 -9.72 -11.69
CA TRP A 152 2.18 -9.83 -10.25
C TRP A 152 1.71 -8.57 -9.52
N LEU A 153 1.96 -7.38 -10.08
CA LEU A 153 1.44 -6.12 -9.55
C LEU A 153 -0.10 -6.12 -9.58
N VAL A 154 -0.70 -6.38 -10.74
CA VAL A 154 -2.17 -6.44 -10.87
C VAL A 154 -2.76 -7.45 -9.91
N SER A 155 -2.16 -8.64 -9.76
CA SER A 155 -2.68 -9.66 -8.83
C SER A 155 -2.57 -9.23 -7.35
N ALA A 156 -1.59 -8.41 -6.97
CA ALA A 156 -1.52 -7.84 -5.62
C ALA A 156 -2.67 -6.85 -5.38
N PHE A 157 -2.94 -5.98 -6.35
CA PHE A 157 -4.07 -5.05 -6.27
C PHE A 157 -5.43 -5.75 -6.32
N SER A 158 -5.53 -6.89 -7.01
CA SER A 158 -6.77 -7.69 -7.01
C SER A 158 -7.12 -8.26 -5.63
N LEU A 159 -6.18 -8.33 -4.68
CA LEU A 159 -6.48 -8.70 -3.29
C LEU A 159 -7.41 -7.69 -2.59
N GLN A 160 -7.51 -6.45 -3.10
CA GLN A 160 -8.51 -5.49 -2.65
C GLN A 160 -9.93 -6.06 -2.76
N ALA A 161 -10.27 -6.73 -3.87
CA ALA A 161 -11.58 -7.35 -4.04
C ALA A 161 -11.84 -8.47 -3.01
N VAL A 162 -10.79 -9.21 -2.62
CA VAL A 162 -10.89 -10.19 -1.53
C VAL A 162 -11.18 -9.47 -0.20
N GLY A 163 -10.54 -8.33 0.05
CA GLY A 163 -10.80 -7.49 1.21
C GLY A 163 -12.25 -7.00 1.25
N MET A 164 -12.78 -6.52 0.12
CA MET A 164 -14.19 -6.10 0.00
C MET A 164 -15.15 -7.25 0.32
N LEU A 165 -14.90 -8.45 -0.20
CA LEU A 165 -15.69 -9.63 0.12
C LEU A 165 -15.64 -9.98 1.61
N LEU A 166 -14.46 -9.91 2.22
CA LEU A 166 -14.30 -10.13 3.67
C LEU A 166 -15.06 -9.06 4.47
N GLY A 167 -15.06 -7.80 4.03
CA GLY A 167 -15.86 -6.72 4.61
C GLY A 167 -17.36 -7.04 4.60
N ALA A 168 -17.86 -7.53 3.47
CA ALA A 168 -19.27 -7.98 3.37
C ALA A 168 -19.59 -9.10 4.34
N LEU A 169 -18.75 -10.13 4.39
CA LEU A 169 -18.96 -11.31 5.26
C LEU A 169 -18.89 -10.92 6.76
N VAL A 170 -17.93 -10.09 7.13
CA VAL A 170 -17.80 -9.58 8.50
C VAL A 170 -19.01 -8.70 8.85
N GLY A 171 -19.45 -7.83 7.95
CA GLY A 171 -20.63 -7.01 8.13
C GLY A 171 -21.87 -7.84 8.47
N VAL A 172 -22.14 -8.87 7.66
CA VAL A 172 -23.24 -9.82 7.90
C VAL A 172 -23.06 -10.57 9.22
N ALA A 173 -21.87 -11.09 9.49
CA ALA A 173 -21.60 -11.83 10.72
C ALA A 173 -21.81 -10.97 11.97
N VAL A 174 -21.34 -9.72 11.95
CA VAL A 174 -21.51 -8.78 13.07
C VAL A 174 -23.00 -8.46 13.30
N LEU A 175 -23.78 -8.24 12.23
CA LEU A 175 -25.23 -8.00 12.34
C LEU A 175 -26.01 -9.18 12.91
N LEU A 176 -25.54 -10.41 12.69
CA LEU A 176 -26.18 -11.62 13.19
C LEU A 176 -25.79 -11.95 14.65
N LEU A 177 -24.60 -11.53 15.08
CA LEU A 177 -24.02 -11.98 16.36
C LEU A 177 -24.03 -10.91 17.45
N LEU A 178 -24.11 -9.62 17.09
CA LEU A 178 -24.01 -8.51 18.03
C LEU A 178 -25.27 -7.64 18.03
N PRO A 179 -25.53 -6.91 19.14
CA PRO A 179 -26.64 -5.95 19.22
C PRO A 179 -26.57 -4.90 18.12
N TYR A 180 -27.69 -4.56 17.54
CA TYR A 180 -27.79 -3.69 16.37
C TYR A 180 -27.22 -2.29 16.60
N ASP A 181 -27.45 -1.71 17.76
CA ASP A 181 -27.02 -0.36 18.17
C ASP A 181 -25.50 -0.19 18.25
N THR A 182 -24.75 -1.25 18.59
CA THR A 182 -23.29 -1.22 18.73
C THR A 182 -22.55 -1.88 17.57
N SER A 183 -23.27 -2.55 16.66
CA SER A 183 -22.69 -3.36 15.58
C SER A 183 -21.72 -2.59 14.70
N TRP A 184 -22.03 -1.36 14.32
CA TRP A 184 -21.18 -0.56 13.45
C TRP A 184 -19.80 -0.26 14.05
N ARG A 185 -19.71 -0.13 15.40
CA ARG A 185 -18.43 0.09 16.08
C ARG A 185 -17.52 -1.12 15.94
N TRP A 186 -18.08 -2.32 16.09
CA TRP A 186 -17.35 -3.57 15.90
C TRP A 186 -16.95 -3.81 14.45
N MET A 187 -17.80 -3.43 13.50
CA MET A 187 -17.46 -3.49 12.06
C MET A 187 -16.22 -2.66 11.74
N LEU A 188 -16.17 -1.40 12.19
CA LEU A 188 -15.03 -0.52 11.98
C LEU A 188 -13.79 -0.96 12.77
N GLY A 189 -13.97 -1.54 13.96
CA GLY A 189 -12.88 -2.06 14.77
C GLY A 189 -12.32 -3.40 14.30
N PHE A 190 -13.05 -4.17 13.50
CA PHE A 190 -12.62 -5.51 13.09
C PHE A 190 -11.31 -5.49 12.28
N GLY A 191 -11.08 -4.45 11.50
CA GLY A 191 -9.85 -4.26 10.72
C GLY A 191 -8.57 -4.17 11.57
N ILE A 192 -8.69 -3.87 12.87
CA ILE A 192 -7.55 -3.77 13.80
C ILE A 192 -6.83 -5.12 13.93
N VAL A 193 -7.58 -6.22 14.03
CA VAL A 193 -7.00 -7.56 14.21
C VAL A 193 -6.12 -7.97 13.04
N PRO A 194 -6.60 -7.97 11.78
CA PRO A 194 -5.75 -8.29 10.64
C PRO A 194 -4.60 -7.27 10.47
N ALA A 195 -4.81 -5.97 10.75
CA ALA A 195 -3.75 -4.97 10.70
C ALA A 195 -2.60 -5.32 11.65
N LEU A 196 -2.89 -5.68 12.91
CA LEU A 196 -1.88 -6.10 13.87
C LEU A 196 -1.13 -7.37 13.42
N ILE A 197 -1.84 -8.34 12.83
CA ILE A 197 -1.21 -9.54 12.26
C ILE A 197 -0.26 -9.14 11.12
N ILE A 198 -0.68 -8.27 10.21
CA ILE A 198 0.15 -7.79 9.10
C ILE A 198 1.38 -7.03 9.61
N ILE A 199 1.24 -6.18 10.64
CA ILE A 199 2.35 -5.49 11.29
C ILE A 199 3.39 -6.51 11.79
N LEU A 200 2.95 -7.57 12.47
CA LEU A 200 3.84 -8.61 12.96
C LEU A 200 4.56 -9.36 11.82
N LEU A 201 3.84 -9.69 10.77
CA LEU A 201 4.39 -10.36 9.59
C LEU A 201 5.37 -9.47 8.80
N ARG A 202 5.09 -8.17 8.68
CA ARG A 202 5.94 -7.19 7.98
C ARG A 202 7.22 -6.82 8.76
N ARG A 203 7.38 -7.19 10.03
CA ARG A 203 8.60 -6.88 10.83
C ARG A 203 9.89 -7.34 10.17
N LYS A 204 9.86 -8.45 9.44
CA LYS A 204 11.01 -9.07 8.78
C LYS A 204 11.15 -8.71 7.30
N VAL A 205 10.32 -7.80 6.78
CA VAL A 205 10.45 -7.31 5.41
C VAL A 205 11.69 -6.40 5.34
N PRO A 206 12.65 -6.69 4.44
CA PRO A 206 13.81 -5.82 4.27
C PRO A 206 13.42 -4.50 3.60
N GLU A 207 14.31 -3.53 3.62
CA GLU A 207 14.16 -2.31 2.82
C GLU A 207 14.36 -2.64 1.33
N SER A 208 13.83 -1.78 0.45
CA SER A 208 14.03 -1.93 -0.98
C SER A 208 15.51 -1.94 -1.35
N PRO A 209 16.00 -2.94 -2.13
CA PRO A 209 17.39 -2.97 -2.56
C PRO A 209 17.82 -1.73 -3.34
N ARG A 210 16.91 -1.19 -4.16
CA ARG A 210 17.20 0.03 -4.94
C ARG A 210 17.32 1.23 -4.03
N TRP A 211 16.43 1.38 -3.06
CA TRP A 211 16.50 2.45 -2.08
C TRP A 211 17.80 2.36 -1.24
N LEU A 212 18.18 1.16 -0.78
CA LEU A 212 19.40 0.94 -0.05
C LEU A 212 20.64 1.35 -0.86
N ALA A 213 20.70 0.98 -2.13
CA ALA A 213 21.79 1.35 -3.03
C ALA A 213 21.90 2.88 -3.23
N GLN A 214 20.75 3.56 -3.34
CA GLN A 214 20.65 5.01 -3.50
C GLN A 214 21.11 5.78 -2.26
N ASN A 215 20.81 5.25 -1.07
CA ASN A 215 21.08 5.94 0.19
C ASN A 215 22.40 5.49 0.83
N GLY A 216 23.33 4.91 0.07
CA GLY A 216 24.68 4.54 0.53
C GLY A 216 24.77 3.23 1.31
N HIS A 217 23.66 2.51 1.53
CA HIS A 217 23.61 1.21 2.23
C HIS A 217 23.94 0.03 1.30
N GLN A 218 25.06 0.13 0.56
CA GLN A 218 25.40 -0.83 -0.50
C GLN A 218 25.53 -2.28 0.00
N LYS A 219 26.12 -2.49 1.18
CA LYS A 219 26.29 -3.82 1.76
C LYS A 219 24.93 -4.50 2.03
N GLU A 220 23.98 -3.76 2.57
CA GLU A 220 22.63 -4.25 2.82
C GLU A 220 21.89 -4.50 1.51
N ALA A 221 22.05 -3.62 0.50
CA ALA A 221 21.47 -3.82 -0.83
C ALA A 221 21.94 -5.13 -1.48
N ILE A 222 23.27 -5.39 -1.44
CA ILE A 222 23.85 -6.64 -1.94
C ILE A 222 23.25 -7.83 -1.22
N GLN A 223 23.25 -7.83 0.10
CA GLN A 223 22.73 -8.94 0.91
C GLN A 223 21.26 -9.25 0.56
N VAL A 224 20.40 -8.23 0.46
CA VAL A 224 18.97 -8.43 0.13
C VAL A 224 18.81 -9.02 -1.28
N VAL A 225 19.60 -8.57 -2.26
CA VAL A 225 19.51 -9.10 -3.63
C VAL A 225 20.06 -10.52 -3.71
N GLU A 226 21.15 -10.81 -3.03
CA GLU A 226 21.69 -12.19 -2.96
C GLU A 226 20.71 -13.15 -2.30
N GLU A 227 20.02 -12.73 -1.23
CA GLU A 227 18.95 -13.52 -0.62
C GLU A 227 17.74 -13.73 -1.56
N LEU A 228 17.40 -12.73 -2.38
CA LEU A 228 16.29 -12.82 -3.33
C LEU A 228 16.62 -13.69 -4.56
N THR A 229 17.84 -13.56 -5.08
CA THR A 229 18.22 -14.13 -6.39
C THR A 229 19.08 -15.38 -6.30
N ASN A 230 19.74 -15.62 -5.15
CA ASN A 230 20.78 -16.62 -4.93
C ASN A 230 21.98 -16.49 -5.90
N VAL A 231 22.28 -15.25 -6.32
CA VAL A 231 23.39 -14.92 -7.22
C VAL A 231 24.25 -13.84 -6.57
N PRO A 232 25.60 -13.97 -6.58
CA PRO A 232 26.48 -12.92 -6.08
C PRO A 232 26.37 -11.67 -6.92
N VAL A 233 26.24 -10.50 -6.27
CA VAL A 233 26.00 -9.23 -6.95
C VAL A 233 26.98 -8.15 -6.55
N VAL A 234 27.13 -7.14 -7.43
CA VAL A 234 27.90 -5.92 -7.17
C VAL A 234 27.06 -4.69 -7.50
N VAL A 235 27.27 -3.62 -6.76
CA VAL A 235 26.68 -2.31 -7.07
C VAL A 235 27.60 -1.62 -8.05
N THR A 236 27.13 -1.34 -9.27
CA THR A 236 27.87 -0.63 -10.30
C THR A 236 27.52 0.85 -10.32
N ASP A 237 28.36 1.69 -10.98
CA ASP A 237 28.06 3.11 -11.15
C ASP A 237 26.78 3.32 -11.97
N LYS A 238 26.47 2.43 -12.91
CA LYS A 238 25.17 2.43 -13.63
C LYS A 238 23.97 2.18 -12.71
N ASP A 239 24.12 1.38 -11.66
CA ASP A 239 23.06 1.18 -10.67
C ASP A 239 22.85 2.45 -9.86
N ARG A 240 23.93 3.22 -9.58
CA ARG A 240 23.87 4.53 -8.89
C ARG A 240 23.21 5.59 -9.77
N GLU A 241 23.65 5.72 -11.05
CA GLU A 241 23.06 6.68 -11.99
C GLU A 241 21.56 6.43 -12.23
N ARG A 242 21.14 5.18 -12.40
CA ARG A 242 19.71 4.82 -12.48
C ARG A 242 18.95 5.15 -11.20
N ALA A 243 19.63 5.03 -10.12
CA ALA A 243 19.13 5.35 -8.81
C ALA A 243 18.88 6.86 -8.67
N GLU A 244 19.85 7.68 -9.02
CA GLU A 244 19.77 9.15 -9.01
C GLU A 244 18.68 9.65 -9.96
N GLN A 245 18.62 9.13 -11.19
CA GLN A 245 17.57 9.46 -12.16
C GLN A 245 16.15 9.13 -11.66
N SER A 246 15.98 8.04 -10.88
CA SER A 246 14.67 7.74 -10.31
C SER A 246 14.33 8.64 -9.12
N SER A 247 15.31 9.16 -8.38
CA SER A 247 15.07 10.13 -7.31
C SER A 247 14.75 11.54 -7.82
N GLU A 248 15.36 11.95 -8.93
CA GLU A 248 15.00 13.19 -9.64
C GLU A 248 13.56 13.13 -10.19
N GLY A 249 13.09 11.94 -10.57
CA GLY A 249 11.70 11.70 -11.00
C GLY A 249 10.65 12.04 -9.93
N ILE A 250 11.02 12.06 -8.64
CA ILE A 250 10.11 12.38 -7.54
C ILE A 250 10.03 13.88 -7.29
N GLN A 251 11.11 14.61 -7.48
CA GLN A 251 11.03 16.09 -7.56
C GLN A 251 10.18 16.53 -8.75
N ALA A 252 10.07 15.67 -9.78
CA ALA A 252 9.23 15.89 -10.94
C ALA A 252 7.72 15.68 -10.68
N LEU A 253 7.29 15.02 -9.60
CA LEU A 253 5.87 14.95 -9.23
C LEU A 253 5.30 16.31 -8.81
N PHE A 254 6.15 17.20 -8.28
CA PHE A 254 5.79 18.60 -8.02
C PHE A 254 6.19 19.56 -9.17
N GLN A 255 6.81 19.03 -10.23
CA GLN A 255 7.07 19.81 -11.45
C GLN A 255 5.98 19.51 -12.48
N PRO A 256 5.54 20.50 -13.29
CA PRO A 256 4.48 20.33 -14.28
C PRO A 256 4.85 19.44 -15.46
N GLN A 257 5.81 18.53 -15.30
CA GLN A 257 6.27 17.61 -16.34
C GLN A 257 5.18 16.60 -16.75
N LEU A 258 4.33 16.16 -15.81
CA LEU A 258 3.19 15.30 -16.12
C LEU A 258 2.17 15.97 -17.05
N PHE A 259 2.16 17.31 -17.07
CA PHE A 259 1.30 18.13 -17.95
C PHE A 259 2.04 18.62 -19.20
N LYS A 260 3.30 18.23 -19.43
CA LYS A 260 3.98 18.52 -20.71
C LYS A 260 3.30 17.75 -21.84
N LYS A 261 3.30 18.34 -23.07
CA LYS A 261 2.59 17.80 -24.24
C LYS A 261 2.88 16.33 -24.52
N ASP A 262 4.11 15.86 -24.25
CA ASP A 262 4.53 14.48 -24.50
C ASP A 262 4.04 13.48 -23.43
N MET A 263 3.80 13.96 -22.20
CA MET A 263 3.39 13.13 -21.07
C MET A 263 1.88 13.22 -20.80
N ILE A 264 1.22 14.30 -21.18
CA ILE A 264 -0.20 14.54 -20.87
C ILE A 264 -1.12 13.44 -21.40
N LYS A 265 -0.85 12.93 -22.61
CA LYS A 265 -1.63 11.83 -23.18
C LYS A 265 -1.51 10.54 -22.34
N ARG A 266 -0.31 10.25 -21.85
CA ARG A 266 -0.07 9.08 -20.98
C ARG A 266 -0.72 9.27 -19.63
N THR A 267 -0.62 10.46 -19.06
CA THR A 267 -1.26 10.82 -17.79
C THR A 267 -2.79 10.70 -17.89
N ILE A 268 -3.40 11.25 -18.93
CA ILE A 268 -4.84 11.12 -19.18
C ILE A 268 -5.22 9.65 -19.38
N PHE A 269 -4.48 8.90 -20.21
CA PHE A 269 -4.79 7.50 -20.49
C PHE A 269 -4.68 6.59 -19.26
N THR A 270 -3.85 6.92 -18.30
CA THR A 270 -3.72 6.15 -17.05
C THR A 270 -4.71 6.60 -15.98
N SER A 271 -5.00 7.92 -15.87
CA SER A 271 -5.81 8.48 -14.80
C SER A 271 -7.32 8.44 -15.09
N VAL A 272 -7.74 8.73 -16.33
CA VAL A 272 -9.15 8.82 -16.69
C VAL A 272 -9.88 7.46 -16.64
N PRO A 273 -9.34 6.35 -17.19
CA PRO A 273 -10.00 5.05 -17.06
C PRO A 273 -10.12 4.60 -15.60
N TRP A 274 -9.09 4.85 -14.78
CA TRP A 274 -9.14 4.56 -13.34
C TRP A 274 -10.26 5.34 -12.65
N PHE A 275 -10.31 6.65 -12.88
CA PHE A 275 -11.34 7.52 -12.33
C PHE A 275 -12.76 7.13 -12.77
N LEU A 276 -12.94 6.75 -14.04
CA LEU A 276 -14.24 6.28 -14.55
C LEU A 276 -14.65 4.94 -13.95
N MET A 277 -13.69 4.06 -13.66
CA MET A 277 -13.96 2.77 -13.03
C MET A 277 -14.39 2.92 -11.57
N ASP A 278 -13.86 3.95 -10.86
CA ASP A 278 -14.23 4.21 -9.47
C ASP A 278 -15.60 4.91 -9.32
N ILE A 279 -16.11 5.53 -10.40
CA ILE A 279 -17.44 6.20 -10.41
C ILE A 279 -18.56 5.24 -10.83
N ALA A 280 -18.25 4.21 -11.63
CA ALA A 280 -19.22 3.24 -12.13
C ALA A 280 -19.61 2.22 -11.08
#